data_1e7d93ddebc990eb2a629626870d1492
#
_entry.id   1e7d93ddebc990eb2a629626870d1492
#
_cell.length_a   1.000
_cell.length_b   1.000
_cell.length_c   1.000
_cell.angle_alpha   90.00
_cell.angle_beta   90.00
_cell.angle_gamma   90.00
#
_symmetry.space_group_name_H-M   'P 1'
#
loop_
_entity.id
_entity.type
_entity.pdbx_description
1 polymer ?
#
loop_
_entity_poly.entity_id
_entity_poly.type
_entity_poly.pdbx_seq_one_letter_code
_entity_poly.pdbx_strand_id
1 'polypeptide(L)'
;GTRSGVFILDTESRLHSLNELVTLTNQALPQISIFKMAEDQDGFIWIATSNEGVWRIDTSGETYKVKFYTPSDGTLSTVGAMSVCVDGYNRVWVGSNGNGLDLYDRKNDRFVSVLNDYFRNGDVVFSMLEDDEHTLWLTTNAEMYHIDIPLDGAAPKIHTYTVDDGLQDHMFNRNSCFKGADGKLF
;
A
#
# COMPACT_ATOMS: atom_id res chain seq x y z
N GLY A 1 12.68 3.21 2.57
CA GLY A 1 12.69 1.84 3.12
C GLY A 1 13.77 0.99 2.48
N THR A 2 14.22 0.00 3.18
CA THR A 2 15.29 -0.90 2.75
C THR A 2 14.91 -2.36 3.06
N ARG A 3 15.81 -3.31 2.77
CA ARG A 3 15.68 -4.71 3.22
C ARG A 3 15.91 -4.87 4.74
N SER A 4 16.42 -3.82 5.40
CA SER A 4 16.79 -3.84 6.82
C SER A 4 15.96 -2.88 7.66
N GLY A 5 14.86 -2.33 7.12
CA GLY A 5 13.95 -1.44 7.83
C GLY A 5 13.80 -0.05 7.23
N VAL A 6 13.36 0.89 8.04
CA VAL A 6 13.10 2.28 7.68
C VAL A 6 14.18 3.18 8.27
N PHE A 7 14.68 4.10 7.46
CA PHE A 7 15.61 5.14 7.85
C PHE A 7 15.02 6.50 7.48
N ILE A 8 15.30 7.49 8.29
CA ILE A 8 14.84 8.88 8.14
C ILE A 8 16.07 9.75 7.98
N LEU A 9 16.05 10.58 6.94
CA LEU A 9 17.04 11.64 6.74
C LEU A 9 16.44 12.93 7.27
N ASP A 10 17.06 13.54 8.27
CA ASP A 10 16.60 14.81 8.83
C ASP A 10 17.03 16.02 7.96
N THR A 11 16.56 17.21 8.32
CA THR A 11 16.87 18.45 7.60
C THR A 11 18.35 18.85 7.67
N GLU A 12 19.12 18.27 8.60
CA GLU A 12 20.56 18.45 8.73
C GLU A 12 21.36 17.35 8.02
N SER A 13 20.69 16.53 7.19
CA SER A 13 21.27 15.39 6.45
C SER A 13 21.86 14.30 7.33
N ARG A 14 21.36 14.14 8.55
CA ARG A 14 21.70 13.01 9.43
C ARG A 14 20.73 11.86 9.22
N LEU A 15 21.26 10.66 9.18
CA LEU A 15 20.49 9.44 8.99
C LEU A 15 20.17 8.81 10.35
N HIS A 16 18.89 8.65 10.64
CA HIS A 16 18.38 8.00 11.84
C HIS A 16 17.67 6.71 11.48
N SER A 17 17.88 5.65 12.25
CA SER A 17 17.03 4.46 12.18
C SER A 17 15.66 4.79 12.79
N LEU A 18 14.58 4.29 12.21
CA LEU A 18 13.24 4.43 12.78
C LEU A 18 13.18 3.90 14.22
N ASN A 19 13.95 2.86 14.54
CA ASN A 19 14.07 2.33 15.91
C ASN A 19 14.55 3.34 16.95
N GLU A 20 15.34 4.34 16.53
CA GLU A 20 15.85 5.39 17.44
C GLU A 20 14.79 6.45 17.75
N LEU A 21 13.82 6.61 16.85
CA LEU A 21 12.80 7.65 16.92
C LEU A 21 11.45 7.16 17.45
N VAL A 22 11.28 5.85 17.56
CA VAL A 22 10.03 5.22 18.01
C VAL A 22 10.10 4.85 19.48
N THR A 23 9.11 5.30 20.26
CA THR A 23 8.89 4.79 21.61
C THR A 23 8.02 3.53 21.53
N LEU A 24 8.64 2.37 21.40
CA LEU A 24 7.99 1.09 21.65
C LEU A 24 8.26 0.68 23.09
N THR A 25 7.21 0.38 23.83
CA THR A 25 7.33 -0.24 25.15
C THR A 25 7.91 -1.64 24.98
N ASN A 26 9.23 -1.77 25.11
CA ASN A 26 10.01 -3.00 25.23
C ASN A 26 10.28 -3.84 23.97
N GLN A 27 10.04 -3.39 22.74
CA GLN A 27 10.43 -4.15 21.55
C GLN A 27 11.07 -3.24 20.49
N ALA A 28 12.18 -3.69 19.88
CA ALA A 28 12.70 -3.08 18.67
C ALA A 28 11.75 -3.42 17.49
N LEU A 29 11.65 -2.50 16.52
CA LEU A 29 10.95 -2.79 15.26
C LEU A 29 11.63 -3.99 14.57
N PRO A 30 10.86 -4.92 14.01
CA PRO A 30 11.44 -6.04 13.29
C PRO A 30 12.26 -5.55 12.09
N GLN A 31 13.40 -6.20 11.85
CA GLN A 31 14.17 -5.99 10.64
C GLN A 31 13.48 -6.70 9.48
N ILE A 32 12.91 -5.94 8.55
CA ILE A 32 12.06 -6.46 7.51
C ILE A 32 12.22 -5.68 6.21
N SER A 33 11.95 -6.35 5.10
CA SER A 33 11.91 -5.69 3.80
C SER A 33 10.67 -4.78 3.67
N ILE A 34 10.95 -3.52 3.40
CA ILE A 34 9.92 -2.52 3.10
C ILE A 34 9.70 -2.50 1.59
N PHE A 35 8.47 -2.67 1.17
CA PHE A 35 8.12 -2.70 -0.24
C PHE A 35 7.64 -1.35 -0.76
N LYS A 36 6.75 -0.68 -0.06
CA LYS A 36 6.22 0.63 -0.44
C LYS A 36 5.92 1.46 0.80
N MET A 37 5.97 2.78 0.64
CA MET A 37 5.50 3.75 1.63
C MET A 37 4.62 4.78 0.95
N ALA A 38 3.62 5.27 1.67
CA ALA A 38 2.74 6.37 1.26
C ALA A 38 2.39 7.22 2.49
N GLU A 39 2.23 8.51 2.27
CA GLU A 39 1.74 9.44 3.30
C GLU A 39 0.28 9.75 3.01
N ASP A 40 -0.56 9.76 4.04
CA ASP A 40 -1.94 10.17 3.92
C ASP A 40 -2.12 11.67 4.26
N GLN A 41 -3.31 12.21 3.99
CA GLN A 41 -3.59 13.64 4.20
C GLN A 41 -3.64 14.03 5.69
N ASP A 42 -3.68 13.07 6.61
CA ASP A 42 -3.58 13.28 8.05
C ASP A 42 -2.11 13.29 8.53
N GLY A 43 -1.15 13.04 7.63
CA GLY A 43 0.29 13.01 7.91
C GLY A 43 0.78 11.67 8.47
N PHE A 44 -0.03 10.61 8.42
CA PHE A 44 0.44 9.27 8.76
C PHE A 44 1.23 8.66 7.62
N ILE A 45 2.35 8.02 7.95
CA ILE A 45 3.14 7.24 6.99
C ILE A 45 2.71 5.78 7.05
N TRP A 46 2.23 5.27 5.94
CA TRP A 46 1.83 3.87 5.76
C TRP A 46 2.93 3.09 5.09
N ILE A 47 3.23 1.90 5.60
CA ILE A 47 4.35 1.07 5.14
C ILE A 47 3.87 -0.34 4.86
N ALA A 48 4.02 -0.77 3.61
CA ALA A 48 3.79 -2.14 3.18
C ALA A 48 5.06 -2.98 3.39
N THR A 49 4.92 -4.12 4.06
CA THR A 49 6.04 -4.97 4.44
C THR A 49 5.94 -6.39 3.87
N SER A 50 7.06 -7.10 3.82
CA SER A 50 7.10 -8.44 3.22
C SER A 50 6.30 -9.50 3.99
N ASN A 51 6.28 -9.45 5.32
CA ASN A 51 5.67 -10.49 6.16
C ASN A 51 5.25 -10.01 7.56
N GLU A 52 5.19 -8.69 7.79
CA GLU A 52 4.71 -8.07 9.04
C GLU A 52 3.50 -7.16 8.79
N GLY A 53 2.74 -7.44 7.73
CA GLY A 53 1.55 -6.70 7.37
C GLY A 53 1.84 -5.26 6.96
N VAL A 54 1.02 -4.34 7.48
CA VAL A 54 1.12 -2.90 7.24
C VAL A 54 1.42 -2.17 8.54
N TRP A 55 2.31 -1.20 8.48
CA TRP A 55 2.60 -0.31 9.60
C TRP A 55 2.06 1.08 9.33
N ARG A 56 1.50 1.72 10.33
CA ARG A 56 1.17 3.15 10.33
C ARG A 56 2.06 3.87 11.32
N ILE A 57 2.75 4.92 10.87
CA ILE A 57 3.61 5.74 11.71
C ILE A 57 2.98 7.11 11.87
N ASP A 58 2.81 7.53 13.13
CA ASP A 58 2.46 8.89 13.52
C ASP A 58 3.75 9.63 13.85
N THR A 59 4.06 10.65 13.05
CA THR A 59 5.27 11.48 13.18
C THR A 59 4.98 12.85 13.82
N SER A 60 3.78 13.09 14.31
CA SER A 60 3.34 14.41 14.83
C SER A 60 3.97 14.81 16.16
N GLY A 61 4.53 13.84 16.92
CA GLY A 61 5.17 14.07 18.22
C GLY A 61 6.70 14.09 18.15
N GLU A 62 7.33 14.42 19.29
CA GLU A 62 8.80 14.32 19.45
C GLU A 62 9.30 12.88 19.30
N THR A 63 8.46 11.91 19.65
CA THR A 63 8.70 10.49 19.46
C THR A 63 7.60 9.90 18.59
N TYR A 64 7.99 9.07 17.63
CA TYR A 64 7.06 8.49 16.68
C TYR A 64 6.31 7.30 17.29
N LYS A 65 5.04 7.15 16.92
CA LYS A 65 4.21 6.00 17.30
C LYS A 65 4.01 5.11 16.10
N VAL A 66 4.17 3.80 16.29
CA VAL A 66 3.92 2.81 15.24
C VAL A 66 2.77 1.92 15.66
N LYS A 67 1.80 1.76 14.75
CA LYS A 67 0.75 0.76 14.85
C LYS A 67 0.94 -0.27 13.75
N PHE A 68 0.78 -1.53 14.11
CA PHE A 68 0.83 -2.68 13.21
C PHE A 68 -0.58 -3.13 12.86
N TYR A 69 -0.78 -3.54 11.61
CA TYR A 69 -1.99 -4.18 11.13
C TYR A 69 -1.62 -5.53 10.56
N THR A 70 -2.16 -6.59 11.15
CA THR A 70 -1.77 -7.98 10.86
C THR A 70 -2.98 -8.90 10.84
N PRO A 71 -2.89 -10.09 10.22
CA PRO A 71 -3.94 -11.08 10.33
C PRO A 71 -4.08 -11.67 11.74
N SER A 72 -3.03 -11.66 12.54
CA SER A 72 -3.03 -12.25 13.89
C SER A 72 -3.95 -11.51 14.85
N ASP A 73 -4.18 -10.22 14.64
CA ASP A 73 -5.12 -9.40 15.43
C ASP A 73 -6.42 -9.10 14.65
N GLY A 74 -6.57 -9.66 13.45
CA GLY A 74 -7.74 -9.48 12.61
C GLY A 74 -7.88 -8.09 11.97
N THR A 75 -6.80 -7.31 11.95
CA THR A 75 -6.82 -5.94 11.40
C THR A 75 -6.39 -5.86 9.94
N LEU A 76 -5.89 -6.94 9.35
CA LEU A 76 -5.49 -7.04 7.95
C LEU A 76 -5.77 -8.46 7.43
N SER A 77 -5.97 -8.63 6.13
CA SER A 77 -6.27 -9.94 5.51
C SER A 77 -5.02 -10.81 5.29
N THR A 78 -3.85 -10.20 5.20
CA THR A 78 -2.60 -10.88 4.78
C THR A 78 -1.39 -10.42 5.59
N VAL A 79 -0.39 -11.30 5.75
CA VAL A 79 0.91 -10.92 6.32
C VAL A 79 1.81 -10.20 5.32
N GLY A 80 1.65 -10.47 4.01
CA GLY A 80 2.46 -9.89 2.94
C GLY A 80 1.72 -8.74 2.25
N ALA A 81 2.01 -7.50 2.64
CA ALA A 81 1.56 -6.31 1.93
C ALA A 81 2.58 -5.95 0.84
N MET A 82 2.18 -6.07 -0.43
CA MET A 82 3.08 -5.86 -1.57
C MET A 82 3.16 -4.41 -1.99
N SER A 83 2.06 -3.67 -1.82
CA SER A 83 1.96 -2.26 -2.17
C SER A 83 1.01 -1.53 -1.23
N VAL A 84 1.18 -0.23 -1.11
CA VAL A 84 0.27 0.70 -0.43
C VAL A 84 0.10 1.94 -1.28
N CYS A 85 -1.12 2.46 -1.36
CA CYS A 85 -1.45 3.67 -2.09
C CYS A 85 -2.45 4.50 -1.27
N VAL A 86 -2.29 5.81 -1.29
CA VAL A 86 -3.28 6.77 -0.78
C VAL A 86 -3.83 7.51 -1.96
N ASP A 87 -5.15 7.50 -2.13
CA ASP A 87 -5.81 8.17 -3.24
C ASP A 87 -6.21 9.61 -2.90
N GLY A 88 -6.71 10.35 -3.88
CA GLY A 88 -7.12 11.75 -3.73
C GLY A 88 -8.25 11.97 -2.73
N TYR A 89 -8.98 10.94 -2.40
CA TYR A 89 -10.03 10.96 -1.36
C TYR A 89 -9.51 10.55 0.01
N ASN A 90 -8.20 10.45 0.18
CA ASN A 90 -7.55 10.02 1.40
C ASN A 90 -7.90 8.58 1.82
N ARG A 91 -8.30 7.71 0.87
CA ARG A 91 -8.49 6.28 1.12
C ARG A 91 -7.13 5.60 1.06
N VAL A 92 -6.87 4.70 1.99
CA VAL A 92 -5.61 3.94 2.04
C VAL A 92 -5.87 2.53 1.54
N TRP A 93 -5.22 2.18 0.46
CA TRP A 93 -5.33 0.91 -0.24
C TRP A 93 -4.09 0.07 -0.01
N VAL A 94 -4.28 -1.22 0.20
CA VAL A 94 -3.18 -2.19 0.36
C VAL A 94 -3.35 -3.31 -0.64
N GLY A 95 -2.34 -3.50 -1.46
CA GLY A 95 -2.23 -4.64 -2.35
C GLY A 95 -1.58 -5.81 -1.63
N SER A 96 -2.23 -6.95 -1.62
CA SER A 96 -1.82 -8.12 -0.88
C SER A 96 -0.99 -9.11 -1.69
N ASN A 97 -0.36 -10.03 -0.99
CA ASN A 97 0.30 -11.20 -1.56
C ASN A 97 -0.70 -12.36 -1.64
N GLY A 98 -1.56 -12.34 -2.65
CA GLY A 98 -2.47 -13.45 -2.94
C GLY A 98 -3.93 -13.28 -2.48
N ASN A 99 -4.27 -12.17 -1.81
CA ASN A 99 -5.63 -11.89 -1.31
C ASN A 99 -6.27 -10.64 -1.96
N GLY A 100 -5.75 -10.18 -3.12
CA GLY A 100 -6.30 -9.03 -3.82
C GLY A 100 -6.06 -7.71 -3.09
N LEU A 101 -7.12 -6.95 -2.80
CA LEU A 101 -7.07 -5.56 -2.36
C LEU A 101 -7.77 -5.36 -1.01
N ASP A 102 -7.10 -4.70 -0.09
CA ASP A 102 -7.64 -4.26 1.19
C ASP A 102 -7.80 -2.74 1.23
N LEU A 103 -8.91 -2.25 1.83
CA LEU A 103 -9.20 -0.84 2.06
C LEU A 103 -9.20 -0.56 3.56
N TYR A 104 -8.56 0.53 3.97
CA TYR A 104 -8.56 0.96 5.37
C TYR A 104 -9.92 1.54 5.79
N ASP A 105 -10.54 0.90 6.75
CA ASP A 105 -11.75 1.37 7.44
C ASP A 105 -11.33 2.27 8.63
N ARG A 106 -11.35 3.58 8.40
CA ARG A 106 -10.97 4.59 9.42
C ARG A 106 -11.84 4.54 10.67
N LYS A 107 -13.10 4.14 10.55
CA LYS A 107 -14.04 4.08 11.67
C LYS A 107 -13.72 2.98 12.65
N ASN A 108 -13.32 1.82 12.12
CA ASN A 108 -13.03 0.64 12.92
C ASN A 108 -11.52 0.40 13.09
N ASP A 109 -10.68 1.28 12.53
CA ASP A 109 -9.22 1.27 12.58
C ASP A 109 -8.62 -0.09 12.18
N ARG A 110 -9.10 -0.62 11.04
CA ARG A 110 -8.68 -1.90 10.44
C ARG A 110 -8.79 -1.87 8.93
N PHE A 111 -8.15 -2.80 8.25
CA PHE A 111 -8.35 -3.05 6.85
C PHE A 111 -9.50 -4.04 6.62
N VAL A 112 -10.20 -3.89 5.51
CA VAL A 112 -11.23 -4.81 5.04
C VAL A 112 -10.93 -5.18 3.60
N SER A 113 -11.02 -6.46 3.29
CA SER A 113 -10.87 -6.93 1.92
C SER A 113 -12.04 -6.46 1.07
N VAL A 114 -11.72 -5.93 -0.09
CA VAL A 114 -12.69 -5.37 -1.02
C VAL A 114 -12.47 -5.94 -2.42
N LEU A 115 -13.53 -5.96 -3.23
CA LEU A 115 -13.47 -6.39 -4.63
C LEU A 115 -13.00 -7.85 -4.83
N ASN A 116 -13.17 -8.72 -3.83
CA ASN A 116 -12.69 -10.11 -3.87
C ASN A 116 -13.23 -10.90 -5.05
N ASP A 117 -14.46 -10.59 -5.51
CA ASP A 117 -15.10 -11.27 -6.65
C ASP A 117 -14.43 -10.95 -7.99
N TYR A 118 -13.60 -9.92 -8.04
CA TYR A 118 -12.92 -9.46 -9.25
C TYR A 118 -11.47 -9.94 -9.35
N PHE A 119 -10.87 -10.31 -8.24
CA PHE A 119 -9.52 -10.85 -8.21
C PHE A 119 -9.55 -12.38 -8.21
N ARG A 120 -8.61 -12.98 -8.91
CA ARG A 120 -8.42 -14.43 -8.84
C ARG A 120 -7.77 -14.80 -7.51
N ASN A 121 -8.08 -15.98 -7.02
CA ASN A 121 -7.38 -16.52 -5.85
C ASN A 121 -5.88 -16.67 -6.18
N GLY A 122 -5.04 -16.02 -5.39
CA GLY A 122 -3.59 -15.97 -5.62
C GLY A 122 -3.10 -14.73 -6.36
N ASP A 123 -3.97 -13.77 -6.72
CA ASP A 123 -3.54 -12.51 -7.33
C ASP A 123 -2.72 -11.67 -6.35
N VAL A 124 -1.50 -11.37 -6.78
CA VAL A 124 -0.55 -10.53 -6.06
C VAL A 124 -0.58 -9.13 -6.63
N VAL A 125 -1.00 -8.14 -5.86
CA VAL A 125 -1.06 -6.75 -6.33
C VAL A 125 0.29 -6.06 -6.13
N PHE A 126 1.08 -5.98 -7.19
CA PHE A 126 2.47 -5.50 -7.14
C PHE A 126 2.59 -3.98 -7.05
N SER A 127 1.73 -3.25 -7.74
CA SER A 127 1.78 -1.79 -7.81
C SER A 127 0.38 -1.19 -7.91
N MET A 128 0.24 0.02 -7.40
CA MET A 128 -0.97 0.81 -7.49
C MET A 128 -0.63 2.27 -7.76
N LEU A 129 -1.38 2.91 -8.65
CA LEU A 129 -1.37 4.35 -8.93
C LEU A 129 -2.78 4.86 -9.08
N GLU A 130 -3.00 6.12 -8.72
CA GLU A 130 -4.21 6.86 -9.05
C GLU A 130 -3.92 7.82 -10.21
N ASP A 131 -4.82 7.85 -11.19
CA ASP A 131 -4.78 8.82 -12.29
C ASP A 131 -5.43 10.17 -11.92
N ASP A 132 -5.55 11.08 -12.88
CA ASP A 132 -6.14 12.39 -12.66
C ASP A 132 -7.68 12.37 -12.62
N GLU A 133 -8.30 11.24 -12.97
CA GLU A 133 -9.74 11.00 -12.89
C GLU A 133 -10.14 10.31 -11.57
N HIS A 134 -9.17 10.14 -10.65
CA HIS A 134 -9.34 9.45 -9.38
C HIS A 134 -9.70 7.97 -9.51
N THR A 135 -9.26 7.33 -10.59
CA THR A 135 -9.36 5.90 -10.79
C THR A 135 -8.05 5.19 -10.44
N LEU A 136 -8.14 3.96 -9.99
CA LEU A 136 -6.97 3.18 -9.58
C LEU A 136 -6.49 2.27 -10.72
N TRP A 137 -5.20 2.31 -10.98
CA TRP A 137 -4.48 1.39 -11.85
C TRP A 137 -3.67 0.42 -11.01
N LEU A 138 -3.92 -0.86 -11.18
CA LEU A 138 -3.28 -1.94 -10.44
C LEU A 138 -2.54 -2.86 -11.41
N THR A 139 -1.35 -3.30 -11.01
CA THR A 139 -0.65 -4.39 -11.71
C THR A 139 -0.55 -5.61 -10.81
N THR A 140 -0.79 -6.78 -11.39
CA THR A 140 -0.75 -8.06 -10.67
C THR A 140 0.25 -9.03 -11.31
N ASN A 141 0.28 -10.26 -10.82
CA ASN A 141 1.05 -11.36 -11.41
C ASN A 141 0.39 -11.96 -12.67
N ALA A 142 -0.73 -11.42 -13.12
CA ALA A 142 -1.45 -11.96 -14.27
C ALA A 142 -1.99 -10.86 -15.22
N GLU A 143 -2.48 -9.76 -14.69
CA GLU A 143 -3.28 -8.78 -15.41
C GLU A 143 -3.02 -7.38 -14.87
N MET A 144 -3.46 -6.36 -15.61
CA MET A 144 -3.54 -4.98 -15.15
C MET A 144 -5.02 -4.59 -15.04
N TYR A 145 -5.38 -3.95 -13.95
CA TYR A 145 -6.75 -3.51 -13.67
C TYR A 145 -6.82 -1.99 -13.66
N HIS A 146 -7.88 -1.47 -14.24
CA HIS A 146 -8.31 -0.08 -14.13
C HIS A 146 -9.65 -0.06 -13.42
N ILE A 147 -9.72 0.61 -12.26
CA ILE A 147 -10.84 0.51 -11.33
C ILE A 147 -11.37 1.89 -10.98
N ASP A 148 -12.62 2.17 -11.36
CA ASP A 148 -13.39 3.32 -10.90
C ASP A 148 -14.24 2.88 -9.70
N ILE A 149 -13.99 3.47 -8.52
CA ILE A 149 -14.70 3.16 -7.27
C ILE A 149 -15.47 4.39 -6.81
N PRO A 150 -16.78 4.45 -7.13
CA PRO A 150 -17.63 5.57 -6.79
C PRO A 150 -17.73 5.81 -5.27
N LEU A 151 -17.80 7.09 -4.86
CA LEU A 151 -17.94 7.48 -3.47
C LEU A 151 -19.36 7.29 -2.92
N ASP A 152 -20.34 7.21 -3.79
CA ASP A 152 -21.76 7.06 -3.43
C ASP A 152 -22.17 5.62 -3.10
N GLY A 153 -21.21 4.68 -3.14
CA GLY A 153 -21.44 3.26 -2.88
C GLY A 153 -22.03 2.50 -4.08
N ALA A 154 -22.06 3.10 -5.26
CA ALA A 154 -22.41 2.38 -6.49
C ALA A 154 -21.38 1.26 -6.78
N ALA A 155 -21.77 0.29 -7.60
CA ALA A 155 -20.87 -0.79 -7.99
C ALA A 155 -19.62 -0.23 -8.71
N PRO A 156 -18.43 -0.74 -8.42
CA PRO A 156 -17.20 -0.33 -9.09
C PRO A 156 -17.26 -0.73 -10.56
N LYS A 157 -16.61 0.09 -11.40
CA LYS A 157 -16.38 -0.26 -12.81
C LYS A 157 -14.95 -0.75 -12.92
N ILE A 158 -14.78 -1.96 -13.41
CA ILE A 158 -13.48 -2.61 -13.54
C ILE A 158 -13.24 -2.98 -14.98
N HIS A 159 -12.11 -2.52 -15.51
CA HIS A 159 -11.60 -2.96 -16.80
C HIS A 159 -10.27 -3.70 -16.58
N THR A 160 -10.15 -4.86 -17.20
CA THR A 160 -8.96 -5.70 -17.12
C THR A 160 -8.22 -5.67 -18.43
N TYR A 161 -6.91 -5.44 -18.37
CA TYR A 161 -6.02 -5.49 -19.52
C TYR A 161 -5.13 -6.74 -19.43
N THR A 162 -4.95 -7.38 -20.57
CA THR A 162 -4.17 -8.60 -20.73
C THR A 162 -3.14 -8.44 -21.85
N VAL A 163 -2.36 -9.47 -22.15
CA VAL A 163 -1.45 -9.47 -23.30
C VAL A 163 -2.19 -9.32 -24.62
N ASP A 164 -3.45 -9.75 -24.70
CA ASP A 164 -4.28 -9.60 -25.90
C ASP A 164 -4.65 -8.14 -26.15
N ASP A 165 -4.59 -7.28 -25.14
CA ASP A 165 -4.78 -5.84 -25.22
C ASP A 165 -3.47 -5.08 -25.49
N GLY A 166 -2.36 -5.80 -25.65
CA GLY A 166 -1.06 -5.23 -26.00
C GLY A 166 -0.11 -5.05 -24.84
N LEU A 167 -0.39 -5.62 -23.67
CA LEU A 167 0.60 -5.67 -22.59
C LEU A 167 1.79 -6.57 -23.00
N GLN A 168 2.99 -6.19 -22.56
CA GLN A 168 4.24 -6.88 -22.98
C GLN A 168 4.36 -8.29 -22.37
N ASP A 169 3.78 -8.54 -21.18
CA ASP A 169 3.83 -9.82 -20.47
C ASP A 169 2.71 -9.87 -19.41
N HIS A 170 2.48 -11.06 -18.86
CA HIS A 170 1.56 -11.29 -17.75
C HIS A 170 2.13 -10.84 -16.40
N MET A 171 3.45 -10.78 -16.25
CA MET A 171 4.10 -10.44 -14.98
C MET A 171 4.61 -9.00 -14.97
N PHE A 172 4.24 -8.29 -13.91
CA PHE A 172 4.74 -6.96 -13.62
C PHE A 172 5.75 -6.99 -12.47
N ASN A 173 6.70 -6.07 -12.48
CA ASN A 173 7.63 -5.91 -11.38
C ASN A 173 7.02 -5.08 -10.26
N ARG A 174 7.40 -5.38 -9.02
CA ARG A 174 6.98 -4.60 -7.84
C ARG A 174 7.43 -3.15 -7.97
N ASN A 175 6.53 -2.21 -7.64
CA ASN A 175 6.80 -0.77 -7.62
C ASN A 175 7.34 -0.21 -8.94
N SER A 176 7.14 -0.92 -10.06
CA SER A 176 7.48 -0.45 -11.40
C SER A 176 6.35 0.42 -11.94
N CYS A 177 6.02 1.45 -11.21
CA CYS A 177 4.98 2.40 -11.60
C CYS A 177 5.38 3.82 -11.17
N PHE A 178 5.03 4.79 -12.01
CA PHE A 178 5.31 6.20 -11.77
C PHE A 178 4.24 7.05 -12.43
N LYS A 179 3.79 8.12 -11.75
CA LYS A 179 2.93 9.16 -12.32
C LYS A 179 3.78 10.39 -12.59
N GLY A 180 3.88 10.77 -13.86
CA GLY A 180 4.57 11.99 -14.28
C GLY A 180 3.83 13.24 -13.85
N ALA A 181 4.54 14.37 -13.83
CA ALA A 181 3.93 15.67 -13.52
C ALA A 181 2.89 16.12 -14.56
N ASP A 182 2.90 15.50 -15.74
CA ASP A 182 1.93 15.69 -16.81
C ASP A 182 0.72 14.73 -16.75
N GLY A 183 0.59 14.01 -15.64
CA GLY A 183 -0.50 13.04 -15.39
C GLY A 183 -0.32 11.69 -16.07
N LYS A 184 0.72 11.49 -16.89
CA LYS A 184 0.98 10.19 -17.52
C LYS A 184 1.41 9.15 -16.53
N LEU A 185 0.87 7.96 -16.68
CA LEU A 185 1.24 6.78 -15.92
C LEU A 185 2.27 5.94 -16.69
N PHE A 186 3.26 5.42 -15.98
CA PHE A 186 4.32 4.58 -16.51
C PHE A 186 4.45 3.32 -15.67
#